data_af9f4520a13a68355a97b090561d2ef9
#
_entry.id   af9f4520a13a68355a97b090561d2ef9
#
_cell.length_a   1.000
_cell.length_b   1.000
_cell.length_c   1.000
_cell.angle_alpha   90.00
_cell.angle_beta   90.00
_cell.angle_gamma   90.00
#
_symmetry.space_group_name_H-M   'P 1'
#
loop_
_entity.id
_entity.type
_entity.pdbx_description
1 polymer ?
#
loop_
_entity_poly.entity_id
_entity_poly.type
_entity_poly.pdbx_seq_one_letter_code
_entity_poly.pdbx_strand_id
1 'polypeptide(L)'
;QTAPVPNLADKVPRAVGADSGPASNPPGATEPSAPAPSAPAPDTEASADESEPEFTRTAPQPFDMLAMIAAGLAPADFVGLGIVYSGDRANPSGCGAITDVQPCSWYKYTVTVTLEDGRQSRLNPVSFTDHLGNRYRTNFKRHGAPYLAELSAARLAVEAADKAAKQAAADDKARQLRELPQQWPQLKAYDPAGKLNGPTLAAHNIRVLLKEQFPKVKFSVKSDRYSGGDSIDIRWTDGPNTKAVEKIADQFEAGSFNGQEDIYEYAHSVFRDLFGDAKYIHCHRDISDALLSQAIAAEYPNAESRPTVEDYRKAQGVFSYQHRDEWHARRIRERLETMGAGLPS
;
A
#
# COMPACT_ATOMS: atom_id res chain seq x y z
N GLN A 1 21.56 24.96 -33.20
CA GLN A 1 21.84 23.77 -32.35
C GLN A 1 21.00 23.94 -31.07
N THR A 2 19.80 23.36 -31.05
CA THR A 2 18.94 23.28 -29.92
C THR A 2 19.44 22.15 -29.04
N ALA A 3 19.72 22.45 -27.76
CA ALA A 3 20.09 21.46 -26.76
C ALA A 3 18.97 20.41 -26.59
N PRO A 4 19.31 19.14 -26.36
CA PRO A 4 18.29 18.11 -26.17
C PRO A 4 17.45 18.43 -24.91
N VAL A 5 16.13 18.37 -25.06
CA VAL A 5 15.17 18.50 -23.98
C VAL A 5 15.40 17.34 -22.99
N PRO A 6 15.60 17.60 -21.69
CA PRO A 6 15.82 16.54 -20.73
C PRO A 6 14.61 15.59 -20.67
N ASN A 7 14.91 14.30 -20.64
CA ASN A 7 13.91 13.24 -20.61
C ASN A 7 13.02 13.41 -19.35
N LEU A 8 11.71 13.48 -19.56
CA LEU A 8 10.71 13.66 -18.49
C LEU A 8 10.81 12.59 -17.38
N ALA A 9 11.33 11.40 -17.72
CA ALA A 9 11.50 10.29 -16.79
C ALA A 9 12.52 10.55 -15.67
N ASP A 10 13.47 11.48 -15.88
CA ASP A 10 14.56 11.74 -14.92
C ASP A 10 14.20 12.81 -13.88
N LYS A 11 13.07 13.51 -14.05
CA LYS A 11 12.64 14.60 -13.16
C LYS A 11 11.63 14.21 -12.07
N VAL A 12 11.12 12.97 -12.09
CA VAL A 12 10.12 12.51 -11.11
C VAL A 12 10.84 11.88 -9.93
N PRO A 13 10.72 12.40 -8.69
CA PRO A 13 11.16 11.68 -7.51
C PRO A 13 10.37 10.37 -7.43
N ARG A 14 11.05 9.22 -7.54
CA ARG A 14 10.45 7.93 -7.23
C ARG A 14 9.93 7.96 -5.80
N ALA A 15 8.65 7.77 -5.63
CA ALA A 15 8.09 7.41 -4.34
C ALA A 15 8.82 6.14 -3.89
N VAL A 16 9.46 6.19 -2.72
CA VAL A 16 10.03 5.01 -2.07
C VAL A 16 8.83 4.19 -1.60
N GLY A 17 8.32 3.36 -2.49
CA GLY A 17 7.37 2.31 -2.16
C GLY A 17 8.12 1.24 -1.39
N ALA A 18 7.62 0.87 -0.23
CA ALA A 18 8.08 -0.29 0.49
C ALA A 18 7.91 -1.52 -0.40
N ASP A 19 9.03 -2.12 -0.78
CA ASP A 19 9.13 -3.32 -1.60
C ASP A 19 8.64 -4.52 -0.77
N SER A 20 7.39 -4.93 -0.97
CA SER A 20 6.89 -6.22 -0.58
C SER A 20 6.71 -7.08 -1.84
N GLY A 21 7.84 -7.57 -2.37
CA GLY A 21 7.86 -8.56 -3.43
C GLY A 21 7.33 -9.91 -2.93
N PRO A 22 6.53 -10.64 -3.74
CA PRO A 22 6.07 -11.96 -3.38
C PRO A 22 7.22 -12.96 -3.43
N ALA A 23 7.40 -13.69 -2.32
CA ALA A 23 8.31 -14.83 -2.25
C ALA A 23 7.87 -15.91 -3.26
N SER A 24 8.70 -16.14 -4.27
CA SER A 24 8.59 -17.28 -5.19
C SER A 24 8.90 -18.57 -4.45
N ASN A 25 7.95 -19.50 -4.41
CA ASN A 25 8.19 -20.87 -4.00
C ASN A 25 9.08 -21.60 -5.01
N PRO A 26 10.11 -22.33 -4.55
CA PRO A 26 10.85 -23.26 -5.40
C PRO A 26 10.04 -24.55 -5.61
N PRO A 27 10.19 -25.23 -6.77
CA PRO A 27 9.50 -26.48 -7.04
C PRO A 27 10.25 -27.68 -6.46
N GLY A 28 9.49 -28.58 -5.83
CA GLY A 28 9.79 -30.01 -5.81
C GLY A 28 10.81 -30.51 -4.80
N ALA A 29 10.31 -31.00 -3.65
CA ALA A 29 10.99 -32.06 -2.90
C ALA A 29 9.99 -33.19 -2.64
N THR A 30 10.33 -34.35 -3.15
CA THR A 30 9.67 -35.63 -3.00
C THR A 30 9.58 -36.08 -1.53
N GLU A 31 8.38 -36.51 -1.15
CA GLU A 31 8.17 -37.21 0.13
C GLU A 31 8.98 -38.51 0.24
N PRO A 32 9.58 -38.80 1.40
CA PRO A 32 9.99 -40.17 1.74
C PRO A 32 8.90 -40.90 2.52
N SER A 33 8.61 -42.05 2.01
CA SER A 33 7.77 -43.14 2.51
C SER A 33 7.98 -43.46 4.01
N ALA A 34 6.86 -43.70 4.70
CA ALA A 34 6.79 -44.15 6.06
C ALA A 34 7.27 -45.64 6.19
N PRO A 35 8.01 -46.02 7.24
CA PRO A 35 8.23 -47.44 7.56
C PRO A 35 7.10 -47.98 8.45
N ALA A 36 6.82 -49.24 8.24
CA ALA A 36 5.81 -50.06 8.89
C ALA A 36 6.15 -50.38 10.39
N PRO A 37 5.14 -50.79 11.17
CA PRO A 37 5.27 -51.02 12.61
C PRO A 37 5.96 -52.36 12.93
N SER A 38 6.91 -52.36 13.85
CA SER A 38 7.48 -53.57 14.43
C SER A 38 6.84 -53.86 15.79
N ALA A 39 6.67 -55.15 16.00
CA ALA A 39 5.97 -55.87 17.04
C ALA A 39 6.57 -55.75 18.47
N PRO A 40 5.85 -56.22 19.52
CA PRO A 40 6.13 -55.97 20.92
C PRO A 40 7.13 -56.97 21.51
N ALA A 41 7.80 -56.58 22.55
CA ALA A 41 8.58 -57.48 23.43
C ALA A 41 8.44 -57.03 24.91
N PRO A 42 8.80 -57.83 25.89
CA PRO A 42 7.85 -58.44 26.80
C PRO A 42 7.86 -57.83 28.23
N ASP A 43 6.85 -58.22 28.98
CA ASP A 43 6.60 -57.94 30.39
C ASP A 43 7.80 -58.19 31.29
N THR A 44 8.10 -57.22 32.16
CA THR A 44 8.82 -57.49 33.41
C THR A 44 8.13 -56.74 34.52
N GLU A 45 7.45 -57.48 35.38
CA GLU A 45 6.93 -57.04 36.66
C GLU A 45 8.09 -56.63 37.58
N ALA A 46 7.96 -55.45 38.21
CA ALA A 46 8.59 -55.19 39.49
C ALA A 46 7.79 -54.06 40.22
N SER A 47 7.19 -54.46 41.26
CA SER A 47 6.54 -53.66 42.27
C SER A 47 7.48 -52.66 42.93
N ALA A 48 7.05 -51.40 43.12
CA ALA A 48 7.35 -50.59 44.30
C ALA A 48 6.31 -49.51 44.41
N ASP A 49 5.54 -49.62 45.44
CA ASP A 49 4.66 -48.61 46.02
C ASP A 49 5.52 -47.44 46.52
N GLU A 50 5.49 -46.31 45.83
CA GLU A 50 5.83 -45.00 46.38
C GLU A 50 4.76 -44.03 45.92
N SER A 51 3.84 -43.73 46.85
CA SER A 51 2.85 -42.65 46.74
C SER A 51 3.55 -41.32 46.56
N GLU A 52 3.70 -40.90 45.30
CA GLU A 52 4.01 -39.50 44.97
C GLU A 52 2.85 -38.60 45.47
N PRO A 53 3.16 -37.48 46.15
CA PRO A 53 2.12 -36.55 46.53
C PRO A 53 1.45 -36.03 45.26
N GLU A 54 0.15 -36.25 45.18
CA GLU A 54 -0.73 -35.71 44.16
C GLU A 54 -0.61 -34.17 44.15
N PHE A 55 0.28 -33.68 43.27
CA PHE A 55 0.37 -32.26 43.01
C PHE A 55 -0.93 -31.87 42.27
N THR A 56 -1.97 -31.56 43.03
CA THR A 56 -3.15 -30.90 42.51
C THR A 56 -2.66 -29.57 41.88
N ARG A 57 -2.43 -29.59 40.57
CA ARG A 57 -2.28 -28.35 39.77
C ARG A 57 -3.61 -27.60 39.89
N THR A 58 -3.75 -26.80 40.93
CA THR A 58 -4.76 -25.78 40.98
C THR A 58 -4.53 -24.90 39.75
N ALA A 59 -5.49 -24.88 38.82
CA ALA A 59 -5.41 -24.01 37.66
C ALA A 59 -5.08 -22.60 38.14
N PRO A 60 -4.06 -21.92 37.58
CA PRO A 60 -3.71 -20.59 38.03
C PRO A 60 -4.96 -19.71 37.92
N GLN A 61 -5.33 -19.07 39.03
CA GLN A 61 -6.47 -18.17 39.06
C GLN A 61 -6.25 -17.09 37.99
N PRO A 62 -7.27 -16.77 37.18
CA PRO A 62 -7.16 -15.75 36.17
C PRO A 62 -6.74 -14.41 36.80
N PHE A 63 -5.81 -13.72 36.22
CA PHE A 63 -5.37 -12.41 36.68
C PHE A 63 -6.54 -11.42 36.56
N ASP A 64 -7.06 -10.94 37.68
CA ASP A 64 -8.09 -9.90 37.74
C ASP A 64 -7.60 -8.72 38.58
N MET A 65 -7.08 -7.71 37.92
CA MET A 65 -6.58 -6.50 38.55
C MET A 65 -7.64 -5.74 39.36
N LEU A 66 -8.88 -5.71 38.86
CA LEU A 66 -9.97 -5.00 39.54
C LEU A 66 -10.38 -5.70 40.84
N ALA A 67 -10.46 -7.05 40.81
CA ALA A 67 -10.72 -7.84 42.00
C ALA A 67 -9.61 -7.69 43.04
N MET A 68 -8.34 -7.65 42.60
CA MET A 68 -7.19 -7.45 43.52
C MET A 68 -7.20 -6.06 44.17
N ILE A 69 -7.55 -5.01 43.41
CA ILE A 69 -7.72 -3.65 43.96
C ILE A 69 -8.90 -3.63 44.97
N ALA A 70 -10.00 -4.29 44.62
CA ALA A 70 -11.14 -4.39 45.53
C ALA A 70 -10.78 -5.14 46.84
N ALA A 71 -9.83 -6.08 46.77
CA ALA A 71 -9.28 -6.79 47.92
C ALA A 71 -8.23 -5.99 48.72
N GLY A 72 -7.93 -4.74 48.33
CA GLY A 72 -7.08 -3.82 49.08
C GLY A 72 -5.70 -3.54 48.52
N LEU A 73 -5.36 -4.05 47.34
CA LEU A 73 -4.11 -3.68 46.65
C LEU A 73 -4.22 -2.24 46.13
N ALA A 74 -3.15 -1.46 46.30
CA ALA A 74 -3.10 -0.13 45.69
C ALA A 74 -2.81 -0.23 44.17
N PRO A 75 -3.36 0.67 43.35
CA PRO A 75 -3.03 0.70 41.91
C PRO A 75 -1.53 0.76 41.60
N ALA A 76 -0.75 1.45 42.41
CA ALA A 76 0.70 1.52 42.33
C ALA A 76 1.41 0.17 42.51
N ASP A 77 0.77 -0.79 43.21
CA ASP A 77 1.36 -2.12 43.42
C ASP A 77 1.46 -2.94 42.14
N PHE A 78 0.78 -2.55 41.06
CA PHE A 78 0.86 -3.22 39.75
C PHE A 78 1.99 -2.69 38.87
N VAL A 79 2.56 -1.53 39.23
CA VAL A 79 3.75 -0.98 38.49
C VAL A 79 4.93 -1.93 38.66
N GLY A 80 5.60 -2.24 37.57
CA GLY A 80 6.68 -3.23 37.51
C GLY A 80 6.22 -4.66 37.25
N LEU A 81 4.90 -4.95 37.22
CA LEU A 81 4.41 -6.26 36.85
C LEU A 81 4.73 -6.54 35.37
N GLY A 82 5.44 -7.65 35.12
CA GLY A 82 5.86 -8.03 33.78
C GLY A 82 4.68 -8.44 32.87
N ILE A 83 4.74 -8.01 31.65
CA ILE A 83 3.73 -8.21 30.61
C ILE A 83 4.36 -8.88 29.40
N VAL A 84 3.62 -9.79 28.80
CA VAL A 84 3.92 -10.40 27.50
C VAL A 84 2.82 -9.99 26.53
N TYR A 85 3.21 -9.42 25.41
CA TYR A 85 2.35 -9.11 24.28
C TYR A 85 2.51 -10.13 23.19
N SER A 86 1.42 -10.77 22.74
CA SER A 86 1.47 -11.86 21.74
C SER A 86 1.60 -11.39 20.29
N GLY A 87 1.61 -10.08 20.06
CA GLY A 87 1.71 -9.52 18.72
C GLY A 87 0.37 -9.46 17.97
N ASP A 88 0.38 -8.80 16.83
CA ASP A 88 -0.70 -8.74 15.84
C ASP A 88 -0.11 -8.62 14.42
N ARG A 89 -0.97 -8.40 13.39
CA ARG A 89 -0.52 -8.27 12.00
C ARG A 89 0.45 -7.09 11.78
N ALA A 90 0.30 -6.04 12.57
CA ALA A 90 1.07 -4.80 12.42
C ALA A 90 2.27 -4.72 13.39
N ASN A 91 2.21 -5.47 14.51
CA ASN A 91 3.18 -5.33 15.59
C ASN A 91 3.70 -6.71 16.03
N PRO A 92 5.04 -6.90 16.11
CA PRO A 92 5.62 -8.13 16.62
C PRO A 92 5.30 -8.33 18.10
N SER A 93 5.37 -9.60 18.55
CA SER A 93 5.30 -9.93 19.98
C SER A 93 6.45 -9.29 20.76
N GLY A 94 6.25 -9.08 22.06
CA GLY A 94 7.27 -8.45 22.90
C GLY A 94 7.03 -8.64 24.39
N CYS A 95 8.02 -8.34 25.19
CA CYS A 95 7.95 -8.30 26.64
C CYS A 95 8.04 -6.85 27.13
N GLY A 96 7.57 -6.61 28.35
CA GLY A 96 7.62 -5.31 28.98
C GLY A 96 7.01 -5.34 30.37
N ALA A 97 6.57 -4.21 30.88
CA ALA A 97 5.93 -4.11 32.18
C ALA A 97 4.82 -3.07 32.21
N ILE A 98 3.98 -3.16 33.23
CA ILE A 98 3.11 -2.05 33.61
C ILE A 98 3.99 -0.94 34.15
N THR A 99 3.93 0.24 33.52
CA THR A 99 4.76 1.40 33.89
C THR A 99 3.96 2.47 34.62
N ASP A 100 2.63 2.45 34.50
CA ASP A 100 1.76 3.41 35.18
C ASP A 100 0.33 2.89 35.31
N VAL A 101 -0.36 3.30 36.36
CA VAL A 101 -1.79 3.01 36.61
C VAL A 101 -2.46 4.26 37.13
N GLN A 102 -3.33 4.87 36.33
CA GLN A 102 -4.03 6.10 36.66
C GLN A 102 -5.54 5.89 36.80
N PRO A 103 -6.22 6.59 37.70
CA PRO A 103 -7.69 6.61 37.76
C PRO A 103 -8.30 7.10 36.44
N CYS A 104 -9.37 6.48 36.01
CA CYS A 104 -10.09 6.82 34.79
C CYS A 104 -11.59 6.79 35.00
N SER A 105 -12.32 7.78 34.51
CA SER A 105 -13.78 7.89 34.65
C SER A 105 -14.56 6.79 33.93
N TRP A 106 -14.01 6.21 32.85
CA TRP A 106 -14.71 5.21 32.04
C TRP A 106 -14.49 3.77 32.51
N TYR A 107 -13.27 3.44 33.00
CA TYR A 107 -12.87 2.06 33.35
C TYR A 107 -12.31 1.92 34.76
N LYS A 108 -12.57 2.85 35.65
CA LYS A 108 -11.94 3.03 36.95
C LYS A 108 -10.44 3.35 36.86
N TYR A 109 -9.70 2.60 36.05
CA TYR A 109 -8.26 2.78 35.86
C TYR A 109 -7.85 2.66 34.38
N THR A 110 -6.82 3.38 34.02
CA THR A 110 -6.05 3.20 32.76
C THR A 110 -4.69 2.64 33.15
N VAL A 111 -4.32 1.56 32.51
CA VAL A 111 -3.04 0.86 32.73
C VAL A 111 -2.14 1.15 31.54
N THR A 112 -0.99 1.71 31.81
CA THR A 112 0.04 1.96 30.77
C THR A 112 1.04 0.81 30.81
N VAL A 113 1.20 0.14 29.67
CA VAL A 113 2.21 -0.88 29.43
C VAL A 113 3.27 -0.33 28.50
N THR A 114 4.54 -0.51 28.86
CA THR A 114 5.68 -0.19 27.99
C THR A 114 6.44 -1.46 27.70
N LEU A 115 6.69 -1.74 26.42
CA LEU A 115 7.47 -2.88 25.96
C LEU A 115 8.97 -2.51 25.85
N GLU A 116 9.82 -3.52 25.77
CA GLU A 116 11.28 -3.37 25.68
C GLU A 116 11.74 -2.58 24.44
N ASP A 117 10.96 -2.63 23.37
CA ASP A 117 11.19 -1.84 22.15
C ASP A 117 10.69 -0.38 22.23
N GLY A 118 10.20 0.05 23.39
CA GLY A 118 9.69 1.39 23.63
C GLY A 118 8.24 1.62 23.20
N ARG A 119 7.57 0.63 22.59
CA ARG A 119 6.13 0.73 22.29
C ARG A 119 5.33 0.83 23.56
N GLN A 120 4.34 1.70 23.57
CA GLN A 120 3.49 1.93 24.73
C GLN A 120 2.03 1.77 24.34
N SER A 121 1.26 1.13 25.23
CA SER A 121 -0.18 0.97 25.09
C SER A 121 -0.90 1.40 26.37
N ARG A 122 -2.03 2.08 26.22
CA ARG A 122 -2.93 2.42 27.31
C ARG A 122 -4.14 1.49 27.23
N LEU A 123 -4.32 0.71 28.26
CA LEU A 123 -5.27 -0.38 28.31
C LEU A 123 -6.24 -0.21 29.49
N ASN A 124 -7.42 -0.80 29.40
CA ASN A 124 -8.25 -0.97 30.57
C ASN A 124 -7.82 -2.22 31.36
N PRO A 125 -8.11 -2.32 32.66
CA PRO A 125 -7.71 -3.49 33.47
C PRO A 125 -8.22 -4.83 32.94
N VAL A 126 -9.39 -4.84 32.26
CA VAL A 126 -9.98 -6.06 31.68
C VAL A 126 -9.17 -6.64 30.54
N SER A 127 -8.34 -5.83 29.89
CA SER A 127 -7.45 -6.28 28.79
C SER A 127 -6.38 -7.29 29.22
N PHE A 128 -6.19 -7.51 30.53
CA PHE A 128 -5.23 -8.46 31.10
C PHE A 128 -5.86 -9.77 31.56
N THR A 129 -7.19 -9.89 31.51
CA THR A 129 -7.85 -11.13 31.87
C THR A 129 -7.57 -12.22 30.88
N ASP A 130 -7.43 -13.48 31.32
CA ASP A 130 -7.09 -14.64 30.49
C ASP A 130 -8.21 -15.08 29.52
N HIS A 131 -9.03 -14.16 29.04
CA HIS A 131 -10.04 -14.44 28.05
C HIS A 131 -9.38 -14.66 26.67
N LEU A 132 -9.86 -15.68 25.96
CA LEU A 132 -9.49 -15.97 24.57
C LEU A 132 -9.61 -14.69 23.71
N GLY A 133 -8.48 -14.19 23.24
CA GLY A 133 -8.39 -12.98 22.41
C GLY A 133 -7.61 -11.82 23.02
N ASN A 134 -7.33 -11.82 24.32
CA ASN A 134 -6.48 -10.79 24.93
C ASN A 134 -5.02 -10.98 24.52
N ARG A 135 -4.45 -9.93 23.94
CA ARG A 135 -3.06 -9.93 23.43
C ARG A 135 -2.03 -9.64 24.52
N TYR A 136 -2.46 -9.12 25.66
CA TYR A 136 -1.61 -8.77 26.79
C TYR A 136 -1.85 -9.75 27.93
N ARG A 137 -0.77 -10.37 28.43
CA ARG A 137 -0.78 -11.31 29.55
C ARG A 137 0.27 -10.93 30.56
N THR A 138 -0.04 -11.08 31.86
CA THR A 138 1.00 -10.98 32.88
C THR A 138 1.81 -12.27 32.96
N ASN A 139 3.13 -12.13 33.14
CA ASN A 139 4.02 -13.26 33.48
C ASN A 139 4.27 -13.35 35.00
N PHE A 140 3.55 -12.55 35.83
CA PHE A 140 3.69 -12.44 37.24
C PHE A 140 5.09 -12.09 37.78
N LYS A 141 6.06 -11.84 36.92
CA LYS A 141 7.37 -11.37 37.32
C LYS A 141 7.31 -9.89 37.70
N ARG A 142 7.88 -9.55 38.86
CA ARG A 142 8.04 -8.15 39.25
C ARG A 142 9.41 -7.65 38.86
N HIS A 143 9.43 -6.51 38.20
CA HIS A 143 10.64 -5.83 37.76
C HIS A 143 10.90 -4.63 38.65
N GLY A 144 12.16 -4.43 39.01
CA GLY A 144 12.60 -3.30 39.82
C GLY A 144 12.85 -2.01 39.02
N ALA A 145 13.21 -0.97 39.75
CA ALA A 145 13.45 0.37 39.20
C ALA A 145 14.46 0.40 38.01
N PRO A 146 15.54 -0.41 37.99
CA PRO A 146 16.46 -0.38 36.82
C PRO A 146 15.78 -0.76 35.52
N TYR A 147 14.97 -1.84 35.52
CA TYR A 147 14.26 -2.28 34.33
C TYR A 147 13.20 -1.25 33.86
N LEU A 148 12.49 -0.64 34.81
CA LEU A 148 11.53 0.42 34.48
C LEU A 148 12.23 1.65 33.88
N ALA A 149 13.43 1.95 34.34
CA ALA A 149 14.25 3.03 33.75
C ALA A 149 14.69 2.71 32.31
N GLU A 150 15.05 1.45 32.04
CA GLU A 150 15.34 0.98 30.67
C GLU A 150 14.13 1.11 29.76
N LEU A 151 12.94 0.68 30.19
CA LEU A 151 11.71 0.85 29.43
C LEU A 151 11.38 2.33 29.18
N SER A 152 11.59 3.19 30.18
CA SER A 152 11.40 4.62 30.04
C SER A 152 12.38 5.24 29.03
N ALA A 153 13.63 4.81 29.05
CA ALA A 153 14.64 5.26 28.09
C ALA A 153 14.30 4.79 26.65
N ALA A 154 13.89 3.54 26.48
CA ALA A 154 13.43 3.02 25.20
C ALA A 154 12.22 3.81 24.66
N ARG A 155 11.26 4.13 25.51
CA ARG A 155 10.10 4.96 25.18
C ARG A 155 10.50 6.36 24.70
N LEU A 156 11.39 7.02 25.43
CA LEU A 156 11.89 8.34 25.06
C LEU A 156 12.66 8.33 23.72
N ALA A 157 13.40 7.24 23.46
CA ALA A 157 14.10 7.07 22.19
C ALA A 157 13.11 6.93 21.01
N VAL A 158 12.02 6.16 21.17
CA VAL A 158 10.97 6.05 20.16
C VAL A 158 10.29 7.40 19.93
N GLU A 159 9.94 8.13 20.98
CA GLU A 159 9.34 9.47 20.84
C GLU A 159 10.26 10.46 20.12
N ALA A 160 11.57 10.42 20.44
CA ALA A 160 12.55 11.26 19.78
C ALA A 160 12.69 10.91 18.29
N ALA A 161 12.71 9.61 17.96
CA ALA A 161 12.77 9.13 16.59
C ALA A 161 11.51 9.54 15.79
N ASP A 162 10.31 9.36 16.36
CA ASP A 162 9.05 9.78 15.74
C ASP A 162 9.01 11.30 15.50
N LYS A 163 9.48 12.07 16.47
CA LYS A 163 9.55 13.54 16.33
C LYS A 163 10.53 13.93 15.22
N ALA A 164 11.71 13.29 15.19
CA ALA A 164 12.70 13.54 14.15
C ALA A 164 12.18 13.14 12.75
N ALA A 165 11.50 12.00 12.62
CA ALA A 165 10.89 11.55 11.37
C ALA A 165 9.80 12.54 10.89
N LYS A 166 8.93 13.01 11.78
CA LYS A 166 7.92 14.02 11.45
C LYS A 166 8.53 15.35 11.02
N GLN A 167 9.60 15.78 11.68
CA GLN A 167 10.31 16.99 11.31
C GLN A 167 10.96 16.83 9.94
N ALA A 168 11.67 15.73 9.69
CA ALA A 168 12.30 15.44 8.40
C ALA A 168 11.27 15.41 7.26
N ALA A 169 10.10 14.80 7.49
CA ALA A 169 9.01 14.79 6.51
C ALA A 169 8.45 16.20 6.24
N ALA A 170 8.33 17.03 7.27
CA ALA A 170 7.90 18.42 7.13
C ALA A 170 8.93 19.27 6.35
N ASP A 171 10.22 19.10 6.64
CA ASP A 171 11.31 19.79 5.96
C ASP A 171 11.40 19.36 4.49
N ASP A 172 11.24 18.06 4.21
CA ASP A 172 11.20 17.53 2.85
C ASP A 172 9.99 18.09 2.07
N LYS A 173 8.81 18.10 2.66
CA LYS A 173 7.62 18.74 2.05
C LYS A 173 7.87 20.22 1.76
N ALA A 174 8.46 20.95 2.69
CA ALA A 174 8.79 22.36 2.52
C ALA A 174 9.84 22.60 1.43
N ARG A 175 10.80 21.67 1.27
CA ARG A 175 11.77 21.68 0.17
C ARG A 175 11.08 21.45 -1.16
N GLN A 176 10.28 20.40 -1.29
CA GLN A 176 9.55 20.06 -2.51
C GLN A 176 8.64 21.20 -2.97
N LEU A 177 7.91 21.86 -2.06
CA LEU A 177 7.07 23.01 -2.37
C LEU A 177 7.86 24.19 -2.99
N ARG A 178 9.14 24.35 -2.66
CA ARG A 178 10.01 25.39 -3.23
C ARG A 178 10.64 24.98 -4.55
N GLU A 179 11.02 23.70 -4.68
CA GLU A 179 11.76 23.18 -5.83
C GLU A 179 10.84 22.82 -7.02
N LEU A 180 9.68 22.24 -6.76
CA LEU A 180 8.77 21.79 -7.81
C LEU A 180 8.35 22.90 -8.80
N PRO A 181 8.01 24.12 -8.38
CA PRO A 181 7.71 25.21 -9.33
C PRO A 181 8.90 25.62 -10.20
N GLN A 182 10.13 25.43 -9.71
CA GLN A 182 11.34 25.71 -10.47
C GLN A 182 11.66 24.59 -11.46
N GLN A 183 11.35 23.34 -11.11
CA GLN A 183 11.52 22.17 -11.98
C GLN A 183 10.44 22.12 -13.09
N TRP A 184 9.26 22.64 -12.81
CA TRP A 184 8.10 22.65 -13.68
C TRP A 184 7.54 24.06 -13.89
N PRO A 185 8.35 25.00 -14.45
CA PRO A 185 7.94 26.40 -14.59
C PRO A 185 6.75 26.61 -15.55
N GLN A 186 6.51 25.64 -16.45
CA GLN A 186 5.38 25.66 -17.37
C GLN A 186 4.06 25.27 -16.71
N LEU A 187 4.08 24.60 -15.55
CA LEU A 187 2.87 24.17 -14.86
C LEU A 187 2.32 25.28 -13.98
N LYS A 188 1.02 25.36 -13.93
CA LYS A 188 0.32 26.29 -13.05
C LYS A 188 0.18 25.66 -11.65
N ALA A 189 0.74 26.32 -10.64
CA ALA A 189 0.58 25.92 -9.26
C ALA A 189 -0.83 26.29 -8.73
N TYR A 190 -1.28 25.58 -7.70
CA TYR A 190 -2.50 25.88 -6.97
C TYR A 190 -2.43 27.27 -6.34
N ASP A 191 -3.49 28.04 -6.57
CA ASP A 191 -3.69 29.37 -5.98
C ASP A 191 -5.04 29.36 -5.26
N PRO A 192 -5.08 29.59 -3.93
CA PRO A 192 -6.34 29.65 -3.18
C PRO A 192 -7.32 30.72 -3.67
N ALA A 193 -6.81 31.82 -4.24
CA ALA A 193 -7.63 32.88 -4.86
C ALA A 193 -8.00 32.56 -6.30
N GLY A 194 -7.43 31.50 -6.89
CA GLY A 194 -7.66 31.09 -8.27
C GLY A 194 -8.92 30.28 -8.46
N LYS A 195 -9.37 30.20 -9.72
CA LYS A 195 -10.56 29.42 -10.10
C LYS A 195 -10.24 27.94 -10.38
N LEU A 196 -8.94 27.59 -10.56
CA LEU A 196 -8.51 26.23 -10.89
C LEU A 196 -8.11 25.49 -9.61
N ASN A 197 -8.70 24.33 -9.39
CA ASN A 197 -8.37 23.46 -8.25
C ASN A 197 -8.62 21.99 -8.62
N GLY A 198 -7.94 21.05 -7.93
CA GLY A 198 -8.09 19.62 -8.14
C GLY A 198 -8.11 19.23 -9.62
N PRO A 199 -9.15 18.54 -10.11
CA PRO A 199 -9.17 18.01 -11.48
C PRO A 199 -9.16 19.11 -12.56
N THR A 200 -9.65 20.32 -12.27
CA THR A 200 -9.59 21.42 -13.26
C THR A 200 -8.19 21.97 -13.42
N LEU A 201 -7.41 22.02 -12.34
CA LEU A 201 -6.00 22.42 -12.37
C LEU A 201 -5.15 21.33 -13.02
N ALA A 202 -5.35 20.07 -12.64
CA ALA A 202 -4.68 18.92 -13.26
C ALA A 202 -4.94 18.88 -14.78
N ALA A 203 -6.20 19.00 -15.22
CA ALA A 203 -6.54 19.03 -16.64
C ALA A 203 -5.89 20.20 -17.39
N HIS A 204 -5.72 21.35 -16.75
CA HIS A 204 -4.98 22.48 -17.32
C HIS A 204 -3.51 22.12 -17.53
N ASN A 205 -2.87 21.57 -16.51
CA ASN A 205 -1.45 21.21 -16.52
C ASN A 205 -1.14 20.05 -17.47
N ILE A 206 -2.02 19.04 -17.52
CA ILE A 206 -1.94 17.95 -18.50
C ILE A 206 -1.96 18.49 -19.94
N ARG A 207 -2.85 19.48 -20.26
CA ARG A 207 -2.87 20.08 -21.60
C ARG A 207 -1.55 20.77 -21.95
N VAL A 208 -0.92 21.43 -20.97
CA VAL A 208 0.37 22.09 -21.18
C VAL A 208 1.44 21.05 -21.54
N LEU A 209 1.56 19.98 -20.75
CA LEU A 209 2.55 18.92 -20.98
C LEU A 209 2.30 18.17 -22.28
N LEU A 210 1.06 17.82 -22.58
CA LEU A 210 0.73 17.14 -23.84
C LEU A 210 1.02 18.02 -25.06
N LYS A 211 0.77 19.31 -24.97
CA LYS A 211 1.09 20.25 -26.05
C LYS A 211 2.60 20.43 -26.23
N GLU A 212 3.36 20.42 -25.14
CA GLU A 212 4.83 20.49 -25.17
C GLU A 212 5.42 19.22 -25.78
N GLN A 213 4.96 18.05 -25.31
CA GLN A 213 5.50 16.76 -25.75
C GLN A 213 5.05 16.36 -27.18
N PHE A 214 3.81 16.71 -27.54
CA PHE A 214 3.20 16.34 -28.82
C PHE A 214 2.58 17.55 -29.54
N PRO A 215 3.39 18.51 -29.99
CA PRO A 215 2.91 19.80 -30.50
C PRO A 215 2.02 19.70 -31.74
N LYS A 216 2.13 18.60 -32.50
CA LYS A 216 1.36 18.36 -33.74
C LYS A 216 0.04 17.63 -33.50
N VAL A 217 -0.22 17.17 -32.28
CA VAL A 217 -1.42 16.40 -31.93
C VAL A 217 -2.42 17.28 -31.20
N LYS A 218 -3.68 17.19 -31.59
CA LYS A 218 -4.78 17.90 -30.92
C LYS A 218 -5.40 16.99 -29.85
N PHE A 219 -5.22 17.37 -28.60
CA PHE A 219 -5.83 16.69 -27.45
C PHE A 219 -7.09 17.41 -26.99
N SER A 220 -8.13 16.64 -26.66
CA SER A 220 -9.28 17.10 -25.89
C SER A 220 -9.13 16.58 -24.46
N VAL A 221 -8.89 17.48 -23.50
CA VAL A 221 -8.77 17.13 -22.08
C VAL A 221 -9.95 17.76 -21.33
N LYS A 222 -10.80 16.96 -20.73
CA LYS A 222 -11.99 17.44 -20.00
C LYS A 222 -11.96 16.89 -18.58
N SER A 223 -12.21 17.73 -17.60
CA SER A 223 -12.43 17.32 -16.21
C SER A 223 -13.90 17.30 -15.90
N ASP A 224 -14.34 16.31 -15.15
CA ASP A 224 -15.70 16.17 -14.64
C ASP A 224 -15.71 15.90 -13.14
N ARG A 225 -16.79 16.32 -12.45
CA ARG A 225 -17.00 16.09 -11.02
C ARG A 225 -18.39 15.52 -10.81
N TYR A 226 -18.47 14.44 -10.05
CA TYR A 226 -19.71 13.75 -9.76
C TYR A 226 -19.75 13.25 -8.30
N SER A 227 -20.89 12.73 -7.84
CA SER A 227 -21.10 12.37 -6.44
C SER A 227 -20.10 11.33 -5.88
N GLY A 228 -19.47 10.52 -6.74
CA GLY A 228 -18.50 9.48 -6.32
C GLY A 228 -17.03 9.87 -6.47
N GLY A 229 -16.73 11.08 -6.96
CA GLY A 229 -15.37 11.54 -7.23
C GLY A 229 -15.27 12.50 -8.38
N ASP A 230 -14.14 12.45 -9.05
CA ASP A 230 -13.87 13.23 -10.25
C ASP A 230 -13.05 12.43 -11.25
N SER A 231 -13.05 12.89 -12.50
CA SER A 231 -12.27 12.28 -13.57
C SER A 231 -11.73 13.31 -14.56
N ILE A 232 -10.71 12.88 -15.30
CA ILE A 232 -10.20 13.60 -16.47
C ILE A 232 -10.23 12.65 -17.66
N ASP A 233 -10.94 13.05 -18.71
CA ASP A 233 -10.97 12.36 -19.99
C ASP A 233 -10.03 13.03 -20.98
N ILE A 234 -9.07 12.26 -21.50
CA ILE A 234 -8.08 12.68 -22.49
C ILE A 234 -8.39 11.94 -23.80
N ARG A 235 -8.74 12.68 -24.86
CA ARG A 235 -9.05 12.11 -26.18
C ARG A 235 -8.20 12.72 -27.26
N TRP A 236 -7.71 11.88 -28.19
CA TRP A 236 -7.00 12.34 -29.37
C TRP A 236 -7.17 11.32 -30.50
N THR A 237 -6.90 11.76 -31.73
CA THR A 237 -6.94 10.89 -32.91
C THR A 237 -5.53 10.66 -33.41
N ASP A 238 -5.19 9.40 -33.70
CA ASP A 238 -3.87 8.99 -34.17
C ASP A 238 -2.75 9.38 -33.17
N GLY A 239 -1.65 9.95 -33.65
CA GLY A 239 -0.57 10.48 -32.80
C GLY A 239 0.08 9.43 -31.89
N PRO A 240 0.48 9.81 -30.65
CA PRO A 240 1.17 8.91 -29.73
C PRO A 240 0.28 7.75 -29.29
N ASN A 241 0.92 6.65 -28.89
CA ASN A 241 0.19 5.53 -28.29
C ASN A 241 -0.33 5.90 -26.88
N THR A 242 -1.26 5.11 -26.38
CA THR A 242 -1.93 5.37 -25.09
C THR A 242 -0.93 5.42 -23.95
N LYS A 243 0.04 4.50 -23.91
CA LYS A 243 1.08 4.46 -22.86
C LYS A 243 1.94 5.71 -22.76
N ALA A 244 2.23 6.35 -23.91
CA ALA A 244 3.00 7.59 -23.92
C ALA A 244 2.21 8.77 -23.31
N VAL A 245 0.90 8.79 -23.49
CA VAL A 245 0.01 9.79 -22.89
C VAL A 245 -0.25 9.50 -21.41
N GLU A 246 -0.50 8.24 -21.05
CA GLU A 246 -0.65 7.77 -19.68
C GLU A 246 0.56 8.14 -18.83
N LYS A 247 1.77 7.94 -19.32
CA LYS A 247 3.01 8.31 -18.60
C LYS A 247 3.05 9.79 -18.16
N ILE A 248 2.37 10.66 -18.89
CA ILE A 248 2.26 12.08 -18.54
C ILE A 248 1.07 12.28 -17.58
N ALA A 249 -0.04 11.62 -17.86
CA ALA A 249 -1.30 11.81 -17.14
C ALA A 249 -1.28 11.19 -15.73
N ASP A 250 -0.69 10.01 -15.55
CA ASP A 250 -0.66 9.24 -14.29
C ASP A 250 -0.01 10.01 -13.13
N GLN A 251 0.86 10.99 -13.44
CA GLN A 251 1.44 11.87 -12.42
C GLN A 251 0.38 12.67 -11.65
N PHE A 252 -0.77 12.89 -12.28
CA PHE A 252 -1.91 13.64 -11.74
C PHE A 252 -3.02 12.72 -11.19
N GLU A 253 -2.87 11.40 -11.27
CA GLU A 253 -3.86 10.48 -10.71
C GLU A 253 -3.68 10.37 -9.20
N ALA A 254 -4.79 10.57 -8.44
CA ALA A 254 -4.76 10.71 -6.98
C ALA A 254 -4.40 9.42 -6.24
N GLY A 255 -4.54 8.26 -6.89
CA GLY A 255 -4.28 6.96 -6.30
C GLY A 255 -4.56 5.82 -7.27
N SER A 256 -4.76 4.64 -6.74
CA SER A 256 -5.10 3.45 -7.52
C SER A 256 -6.22 2.64 -6.86
N PHE A 257 -7.00 1.94 -7.66
CA PHE A 257 -8.03 1.04 -7.15
C PHE A 257 -7.42 -0.32 -6.80
N ASN A 258 -7.52 -0.70 -5.52
CA ASN A 258 -7.14 -2.04 -5.05
C ASN A 258 -8.31 -2.99 -5.21
N GLY A 259 -8.32 -3.78 -6.28
CA GLY A 259 -9.40 -4.71 -6.59
C GLY A 259 -9.50 -5.93 -5.65
N GLN A 260 -8.51 -6.16 -4.77
CA GLN A 260 -8.57 -7.25 -3.78
C GLN A 260 -9.37 -6.84 -2.53
N GLU A 261 -9.29 -5.56 -2.16
CA GLU A 261 -9.95 -5.02 -0.97
C GLU A 261 -11.16 -4.14 -1.30
N ASP A 262 -11.45 -3.96 -2.59
CA ASP A 262 -12.52 -3.07 -3.10
C ASP A 262 -12.40 -1.63 -2.55
N ILE A 263 -11.16 -1.15 -2.40
CA ILE A 263 -10.84 0.16 -1.84
C ILE A 263 -10.01 0.97 -2.83
N TYR A 264 -10.28 2.28 -2.90
CA TYR A 264 -9.42 3.22 -3.61
C TYR A 264 -8.32 3.73 -2.65
N GLU A 265 -7.07 3.43 -2.96
CA GLU A 265 -5.91 3.85 -2.18
C GLU A 265 -5.38 5.19 -2.70
N TYR A 266 -5.52 6.23 -1.88
CA TYR A 266 -4.98 7.55 -2.19
C TYR A 266 -3.48 7.61 -1.91
N ALA A 267 -2.70 8.01 -2.90
CA ALA A 267 -1.27 8.25 -2.74
C ALA A 267 -1.00 9.76 -2.65
N HIS A 268 -0.77 10.27 -1.45
CA HIS A 268 -0.45 11.69 -1.26
C HIS A 268 0.89 12.06 -1.89
N SER A 269 0.92 13.21 -2.61
CA SER A 269 2.12 13.73 -3.25
C SER A 269 2.11 15.25 -3.24
N VAL A 270 3.24 15.85 -2.87
CA VAL A 270 3.40 17.32 -2.90
C VAL A 270 3.23 17.87 -4.32
N PHE A 271 3.62 17.09 -5.34
CA PHE A 271 3.39 17.45 -6.74
C PHE A 271 1.90 17.63 -7.03
N ARG A 272 1.06 16.68 -6.59
CA ARG A 272 -0.39 16.72 -6.79
C ARG A 272 -1.07 17.81 -5.96
N ASP A 273 -0.65 17.99 -4.71
CA ASP A 273 -1.12 19.09 -3.87
C ASP A 273 -0.89 20.44 -4.57
N LEU A 274 0.23 20.57 -5.30
CA LEU A 274 0.63 21.83 -5.94
C LEU A 274 0.06 22.00 -7.34
N PHE A 275 0.01 20.94 -8.15
CA PHE A 275 -0.35 21.04 -9.58
C PHE A 275 -1.72 20.46 -9.91
N GLY A 276 -2.46 19.99 -8.90
CA GLY A 276 -3.78 19.37 -9.04
C GLY A 276 -3.72 17.87 -9.28
N ASP A 277 -4.83 17.22 -9.02
CA ASP A 277 -5.03 15.78 -9.18
C ASP A 277 -6.44 15.46 -9.63
N ALA A 278 -6.68 14.21 -10.01
CA ALA A 278 -8.00 13.64 -10.23
C ALA A 278 -8.03 12.19 -9.76
N LYS A 279 -9.18 11.74 -9.28
CA LYS A 279 -9.37 10.37 -8.82
C LYS A 279 -9.16 9.35 -9.94
N TYR A 280 -9.67 9.66 -11.15
CA TYR A 280 -9.54 8.81 -12.32
C TYR A 280 -9.07 9.61 -13.53
N ILE A 281 -8.17 9.02 -14.31
CA ILE A 281 -7.72 9.61 -15.57
C ILE A 281 -7.90 8.57 -16.68
N HIS A 282 -8.67 8.93 -17.71
CA HIS A 282 -8.99 8.06 -18.82
C HIS A 282 -8.37 8.57 -20.12
N CYS A 283 -7.58 7.72 -20.76
CA CYS A 283 -6.89 8.01 -22.01
C CYS A 283 -7.55 7.24 -23.15
N HIS A 284 -8.12 7.95 -24.14
CA HIS A 284 -8.82 7.38 -25.28
C HIS A 284 -8.19 7.84 -26.59
N ARG A 285 -7.54 6.91 -27.28
CA ARG A 285 -6.97 7.12 -28.61
C ARG A 285 -7.94 6.63 -29.66
N ASP A 286 -8.43 7.55 -30.48
CA ASP A 286 -9.17 7.22 -31.69
C ASP A 286 -8.19 6.95 -32.83
N ILE A 287 -8.46 5.93 -33.63
CA ILE A 287 -7.64 5.56 -34.80
C ILE A 287 -8.41 5.92 -36.07
N SER A 288 -7.79 6.78 -36.91
CA SER A 288 -8.37 7.09 -38.22
C SER A 288 -8.30 5.91 -39.18
N ASP A 289 -9.19 5.90 -40.16
CA ASP A 289 -9.16 4.88 -41.23
C ASP A 289 -7.85 4.92 -42.02
N ALA A 290 -7.24 6.08 -42.12
CA ALA A 290 -5.95 6.25 -42.78
C ALA A 290 -4.81 5.54 -42.03
N LEU A 291 -4.69 5.75 -40.71
CA LEU A 291 -3.69 5.08 -39.89
C LEU A 291 -3.97 3.58 -39.78
N LEU A 292 -5.24 3.20 -39.65
CA LEU A 292 -5.66 1.79 -39.62
C LEU A 292 -5.31 1.06 -40.93
N SER A 293 -5.54 1.69 -42.10
CA SER A 293 -5.15 1.15 -43.40
C SER A 293 -3.64 0.96 -43.48
N GLN A 294 -2.84 1.91 -42.99
CA GLN A 294 -1.38 1.77 -42.95
C GLN A 294 -0.92 0.62 -42.05
N ALA A 295 -1.52 0.48 -40.86
CA ALA A 295 -1.20 -0.61 -39.94
C ALA A 295 -1.57 -1.99 -40.55
N ILE A 296 -2.73 -2.10 -41.17
CA ILE A 296 -3.17 -3.31 -41.86
C ILE A 296 -2.21 -3.63 -43.03
N ALA A 297 -1.83 -2.64 -43.83
CA ALA A 297 -0.88 -2.84 -44.96
C ALA A 297 0.51 -3.27 -44.50
N ALA A 298 0.97 -2.73 -43.37
CA ALA A 298 2.26 -3.08 -42.78
C ALA A 298 2.26 -4.49 -42.18
N GLU A 299 1.16 -4.93 -41.62
CA GLU A 299 1.02 -6.26 -41.02
C GLU A 299 0.72 -7.36 -42.06
N TYR A 300 0.00 -7.00 -43.13
CA TYR A 300 -0.37 -7.87 -44.22
C TYR A 300 0.14 -7.35 -45.56
N PRO A 301 1.41 -7.58 -45.89
CA PRO A 301 1.99 -7.07 -47.15
C PRO A 301 1.36 -7.71 -48.38
N ASN A 302 0.87 -8.97 -48.29
CA ASN A 302 0.18 -9.62 -49.41
C ASN A 302 -1.26 -9.08 -49.52
N ALA A 303 -1.59 -8.46 -50.67
CA ALA A 303 -2.89 -7.83 -50.90
C ALA A 303 -4.07 -8.81 -50.91
N GLU A 304 -3.86 -10.08 -51.32
CA GLU A 304 -4.92 -11.06 -51.39
C GLU A 304 -5.43 -11.56 -50.06
N SER A 305 -4.58 -11.51 -49.01
CA SER A 305 -4.93 -11.94 -47.63
C SER A 305 -5.16 -10.77 -46.67
N ARG A 306 -5.17 -9.54 -47.18
CA ARG A 306 -5.25 -8.33 -46.38
C ARG A 306 -6.69 -8.04 -45.99
N PRO A 307 -7.01 -7.98 -44.68
CA PRO A 307 -8.34 -7.56 -44.22
C PRO A 307 -8.59 -6.08 -44.57
N THR A 308 -9.85 -5.72 -44.75
CA THR A 308 -10.26 -4.33 -44.94
C THR A 308 -10.39 -3.60 -43.60
N VAL A 309 -10.43 -2.25 -43.65
CA VAL A 309 -10.76 -1.43 -42.46
C VAL A 309 -12.12 -1.79 -41.90
N GLU A 310 -13.09 -2.09 -42.78
CA GLU A 310 -14.44 -2.48 -42.38
C GLU A 310 -14.48 -3.83 -41.65
N ASP A 311 -13.70 -4.79 -42.12
CA ASP A 311 -13.56 -6.11 -41.45
C ASP A 311 -12.99 -5.96 -40.05
N TYR A 312 -11.97 -5.12 -39.89
CA TYR A 312 -11.38 -4.85 -38.57
C TYR A 312 -12.37 -4.16 -37.63
N ARG A 313 -13.11 -3.16 -38.10
CA ARG A 313 -14.11 -2.46 -37.28
C ARG A 313 -15.28 -3.33 -36.90
N LYS A 314 -15.72 -4.22 -37.79
CA LYS A 314 -16.74 -5.25 -37.49
C LYS A 314 -16.22 -6.21 -36.39
N ALA A 315 -14.98 -6.67 -36.46
CA ALA A 315 -14.39 -7.57 -35.49
C ALA A 315 -14.25 -6.95 -34.08
N GLN A 316 -14.10 -5.62 -33.98
CA GLN A 316 -14.10 -4.92 -32.68
C GLN A 316 -15.50 -4.80 -32.04
N GLY A 317 -16.56 -4.78 -32.85
CA GLY A 317 -17.94 -4.60 -32.39
C GLY A 317 -18.66 -5.88 -31.99
N VAL A 318 -18.11 -7.04 -32.29
CA VAL A 318 -18.72 -8.35 -32.02
C VAL A 318 -17.80 -9.12 -31.07
N PHE A 319 -18.33 -9.46 -29.87
CA PHE A 319 -17.80 -10.56 -29.06
C PHE A 319 -18.03 -11.88 -29.82
N SER A 320 -17.23 -12.08 -30.88
CA SER A 320 -17.34 -13.30 -31.69
C SER A 320 -16.35 -14.32 -31.16
N TYR A 321 -16.85 -15.46 -30.73
CA TYR A 321 -16.10 -16.65 -30.31
C TYR A 321 -15.31 -17.32 -31.49
N GLN A 322 -15.08 -16.62 -32.58
CA GLN A 322 -14.31 -17.13 -33.71
C GLN A 322 -12.86 -16.71 -33.61
N HIS A 323 -12.01 -17.56 -33.07
CA HIS A 323 -10.58 -17.39 -32.76
C HIS A 323 -9.74 -16.78 -33.90
N ARG A 324 -10.14 -16.82 -35.14
CA ARG A 324 -9.38 -16.32 -36.28
C ARG A 324 -9.44 -14.81 -36.42
N ASP A 325 -10.63 -14.23 -36.24
CA ASP A 325 -10.81 -12.76 -36.38
C ASP A 325 -10.22 -12.01 -35.21
N GLU A 326 -10.23 -12.62 -34.03
CA GLU A 326 -9.63 -12.08 -32.82
C GLU A 326 -8.09 -12.01 -32.91
N TRP A 327 -7.46 -13.02 -33.53
CA TRP A 327 -6.03 -13.06 -33.74
C TRP A 327 -5.57 -11.95 -34.70
N HIS A 328 -6.27 -11.72 -35.82
CA HIS A 328 -6.00 -10.63 -36.75
C HIS A 328 -6.19 -9.26 -36.10
N ALA A 329 -7.28 -9.07 -35.36
CA ALA A 329 -7.55 -7.82 -34.64
C ALA A 329 -6.47 -7.52 -33.58
N ARG A 330 -5.98 -8.53 -32.89
CA ARG A 330 -4.89 -8.39 -31.92
C ARG A 330 -3.57 -7.94 -32.59
N ARG A 331 -3.15 -8.57 -33.67
CA ARG A 331 -1.92 -8.21 -34.40
C ARG A 331 -1.96 -6.78 -34.93
N ILE A 332 -3.08 -6.36 -35.49
CA ILE A 332 -3.26 -4.99 -35.98
C ILE A 332 -3.23 -4.01 -34.80
N ARG A 333 -3.82 -4.33 -33.65
CA ARG A 333 -3.77 -3.51 -32.43
C ARG A 333 -2.33 -3.37 -31.92
N GLU A 334 -1.58 -4.45 -31.81
CA GLU A 334 -0.16 -4.43 -31.44
C GLU A 334 0.67 -3.57 -32.39
N ARG A 335 0.37 -3.63 -33.69
CA ARG A 335 1.00 -2.79 -34.70
C ARG A 335 0.70 -1.30 -34.52
N LEU A 336 -0.55 -0.95 -34.24
CA LEU A 336 -0.99 0.42 -33.98
C LEU A 336 -0.30 1.01 -32.72
N GLU A 337 -0.08 0.20 -31.69
CA GLU A 337 0.68 0.62 -30.51
C GLU A 337 2.14 0.92 -30.84
N THR A 338 2.78 0.11 -31.68
CA THR A 338 4.17 0.34 -32.10
C THR A 338 4.29 1.57 -33.01
N MET A 339 3.33 1.81 -33.91
CA MET A 339 3.33 2.98 -34.82
C MET A 339 3.18 4.32 -34.07
N GLY A 340 2.56 4.29 -32.88
CA GLY A 340 2.44 5.48 -32.03
C GLY A 340 3.60 5.70 -31.05
N ALA A 341 4.49 4.72 -30.87
CA ALA A 341 5.57 4.79 -29.90
C ALA A 341 6.79 5.64 -30.37
N GLY A 342 6.87 5.95 -31.63
CA GLY A 342 8.08 6.49 -32.27
C GLY A 342 7.94 7.87 -32.93
N LEU A 343 7.00 8.71 -32.50
CA LEU A 343 6.97 10.09 -32.99
C LEU A 343 7.87 10.96 -32.09
N PRO A 344 9.15 11.22 -32.52
CA PRO A 344 9.92 12.27 -31.87
C PRO A 344 9.28 13.62 -32.19
N SER A 345 9.42 14.51 -31.26
CA SER A 345 9.06 15.93 -31.31
C SER A 345 9.43 16.61 -32.63
#